data_d8ed42b3a73067a77fc45235c6bf3fdb
#
_entry.id   d8ed42b3a73067a77fc45235c6bf3fdb
#
_cell.length_a   1.000
_cell.length_b   1.000
_cell.length_c   1.000
_cell.angle_alpha   90.00
_cell.angle_beta   90.00
_cell.angle_gamma   90.00
#
_symmetry.space_group_name_H-M   'P 1'
#
loop_
_entity.id
_entity.type
_entity.pdbx_description
1 polymer ?
#
loop_
_entity_poly.entity_id
_entity_poly.type
_entity_poly.pdbx_seq_one_letter_code
_entity_poly.pdbx_strand_id
1 'polypeptide(L)'
;TVYADNGTPVQTLGRIDYRGKHAFIEFKTKPPRRGKLNAKGTYGFSSQKLPDEVQIEHARQTAFYWSTNKDLKPFVAYVNEKGFKIFDPSNCDMLTVAAMEDHVEYYRQQAQKRANLIEASKGDLKTLLGLIDPQFDHMFYWNIGDQFVIKAKETINKALRRKDK
;
A
#
# COMPACT_ATOMS: atom_id res chain seq x y z
N THR A 1 -3.50 -0.86 -14.67
CA THR A 1 -2.32 -1.67 -14.99
C THR A 1 -1.15 -0.73 -15.22
N VAL A 2 -0.08 -0.90 -14.48
CA VAL A 2 1.19 -0.18 -14.67
C VAL A 2 2.18 -1.15 -15.30
N TYR A 3 2.83 -0.73 -16.37
CA TYR A 3 3.83 -1.52 -17.07
C TYR A 3 5.23 -0.96 -16.81
N ALA A 4 6.21 -1.87 -16.70
CA ALA A 4 7.61 -1.49 -16.65
C ALA A 4 8.09 -1.04 -18.03
N ASP A 5 9.02 -0.07 -18.07
CA ASP A 5 9.50 0.51 -19.34
C ASP A 5 10.29 -0.48 -20.21
N ASN A 6 10.76 -1.59 -19.63
CA ASN A 6 11.43 -2.68 -20.38
C ASN A 6 10.48 -3.61 -21.13
N GLY A 7 9.18 -3.29 -21.18
CA GLY A 7 8.15 -4.11 -21.79
C GLY A 7 7.69 -5.31 -20.97
N THR A 8 8.26 -5.56 -19.79
CA THR A 8 7.79 -6.60 -18.86
C THR A 8 6.63 -6.07 -18.05
N PRO A 9 5.40 -6.57 -18.24
CA PRO A 9 4.25 -6.06 -17.50
C PRO A 9 4.34 -6.48 -16.04
N VAL A 10 4.44 -5.51 -15.15
CA VAL A 10 4.20 -5.71 -13.72
C VAL A 10 2.81 -5.22 -13.42
N GLN A 11 1.86 -6.15 -13.36
CA GLN A 11 0.48 -5.81 -13.07
C GLN A 11 0.36 -5.30 -11.63
N THR A 12 -0.14 -4.09 -11.49
CA THR A 12 -0.51 -3.53 -10.20
C THR A 12 -2.01 -3.29 -10.21
N LEU A 13 -2.71 -3.91 -9.26
CA LEU A 13 -4.16 -3.81 -9.14
C LEU A 13 -4.51 -2.95 -7.93
N GLY A 14 -5.51 -2.09 -8.11
CA GLY A 14 -6.07 -1.29 -7.04
C GLY A 14 -7.56 -1.06 -7.27
N ARG A 15 -8.29 -0.79 -6.20
CA ARG A 15 -9.71 -0.48 -6.23
C ARG A 15 -9.93 0.88 -5.60
N ILE A 16 -10.55 1.79 -6.35
CA ILE A 16 -11.03 3.08 -5.84
C ILE A 16 -12.23 2.82 -4.92
N ASP A 17 -12.24 3.44 -3.73
CA ASP A 17 -13.33 3.27 -2.77
C ASP A 17 -14.64 3.88 -3.29
N TYR A 18 -14.57 5.08 -3.85
CA TYR A 18 -15.72 5.74 -4.48
C TYR A 18 -15.30 6.48 -5.74
N ARG A 19 -16.02 6.26 -6.85
CA ARG A 19 -15.82 6.93 -8.13
C ARG A 19 -17.11 7.56 -8.62
N GLY A 20 -17.09 8.89 -8.78
CA GLY A 20 -18.15 9.68 -9.37
C GLY A 20 -17.87 10.07 -10.83
N LYS A 21 -18.70 10.96 -11.36
CA LYS A 21 -18.57 11.45 -12.75
C LYS A 21 -17.35 12.40 -12.91
N HIS A 22 -17.04 13.19 -11.90
CA HIS A 22 -16.00 14.25 -11.97
C HIS A 22 -14.91 14.12 -10.91
N ALA A 23 -15.04 13.15 -10.02
CA ALA A 23 -14.12 12.96 -8.91
C ALA A 23 -14.07 11.51 -8.46
N PHE A 24 -13.00 11.17 -7.73
CA PHE A 24 -12.95 9.94 -6.93
C PHE A 24 -12.45 10.24 -5.53
N ILE A 25 -12.81 9.38 -4.58
CA ILE A 25 -12.47 9.54 -3.17
C ILE A 25 -11.81 8.24 -2.67
N GLU A 26 -10.71 8.39 -1.99
CA GLU A 26 -10.03 7.35 -1.23
C GLU A 26 -10.32 7.56 0.26
N PHE A 27 -11.01 6.61 0.90
CA PHE A 27 -11.36 6.68 2.32
C PHE A 27 -10.30 6.02 3.20
N LYS A 28 -9.94 6.71 4.27
CA LYS A 28 -8.99 6.23 5.29
C LYS A 28 -9.64 6.30 6.66
N THR A 29 -10.07 5.16 7.16
CA THR A 29 -10.65 5.07 8.50
C THR A 29 -9.57 5.07 9.58
N LYS A 30 -9.83 5.77 10.67
CA LYS A 30 -9.02 5.78 11.89
C LYS A 30 -9.88 5.24 13.04
N PRO A 31 -10.02 3.90 13.15
CA PRO A 31 -10.84 3.30 14.19
C PRO A 31 -10.26 3.62 15.57
N PRO A 32 -11.09 3.63 16.62
CA PRO A 32 -10.63 3.86 17.97
C PRO A 32 -9.51 2.90 18.36
N ARG A 33 -8.47 3.42 19.01
CA ARG A 33 -7.38 2.57 19.52
C ARG A 33 -7.83 1.87 20.77
N ARG A 34 -7.68 0.55 20.79
CA ARG A 34 -7.93 -0.28 21.99
C ARG A 34 -6.88 0.04 23.06
N GLY A 35 -7.32 0.44 24.23
CA GLY A 35 -6.50 0.66 25.41
C GLY A 35 -6.16 -0.61 26.18
N LYS A 36 -5.58 -0.45 27.36
CA LYS A 36 -5.29 -1.57 28.26
C LYS A 36 -6.59 -2.12 28.88
N LEU A 37 -6.56 -3.37 29.29
CA LEU A 37 -7.60 -3.99 30.09
C LEU A 37 -7.68 -3.26 31.44
N ASN A 38 -8.86 -2.81 31.83
CA ASN A 38 -9.07 -2.18 33.13
C ASN A 38 -9.36 -3.24 34.23
N ALA A 39 -9.41 -2.82 35.47
CA ALA A 39 -9.68 -3.72 36.61
C ALA A 39 -11.04 -4.44 36.55
N LYS A 40 -11.97 -4.00 35.71
CA LYS A 40 -13.28 -4.62 35.48
C LYS A 40 -13.26 -5.62 34.32
N GLY A 41 -12.11 -5.95 33.75
CA GLY A 41 -11.98 -6.87 32.62
C GLY A 41 -12.50 -6.32 31.27
N THR A 42 -12.66 -5.00 31.15
CA THR A 42 -13.09 -4.35 29.90
C THR A 42 -11.97 -3.51 29.30
N TYR A 43 -11.99 -3.33 27.98
CA TYR A 43 -11.06 -2.46 27.28
C TYR A 43 -11.62 -1.06 27.13
N GLY A 44 -10.82 -0.06 27.46
CA GLY A 44 -11.09 1.31 27.05
C GLY A 44 -10.79 1.49 25.56
N PHE A 45 -11.45 2.46 24.92
CA PHE A 45 -11.15 2.87 23.56
C PHE A 45 -10.88 4.36 23.54
N SER A 46 -9.84 4.77 22.82
CA SER A 46 -9.51 6.17 22.61
C SER A 46 -9.59 6.53 21.15
N SER A 47 -10.24 7.66 20.84
CA SER A 47 -10.30 8.22 19.51
C SER A 47 -8.90 8.50 18.97
N GLN A 48 -8.65 8.14 17.71
CA GLN A 48 -7.44 8.53 17.03
C GLN A 48 -7.61 9.92 16.40
N LYS A 49 -6.60 10.80 16.55
CA LYS A 49 -6.59 12.10 15.88
C LYS A 49 -6.55 11.87 14.35
N LEU A 50 -7.38 12.62 13.62
CA LEU A 50 -7.28 12.68 12.17
C LEU A 50 -6.00 13.41 11.77
N PRO A 51 -5.29 12.97 10.73
CA PRO A 51 -4.10 13.65 10.23
C PRO A 51 -4.38 15.11 9.86
N ASP A 52 -3.37 15.96 10.04
CA ASP A 52 -3.47 17.35 9.61
C ASP A 52 -3.07 17.53 8.14
N GLU A 53 -2.40 16.51 7.57
CA GLU A 53 -1.96 16.43 6.17
C GLU A 53 -2.22 15.04 5.60
N VAL A 54 -2.21 14.90 4.29
CA VAL A 54 -2.26 13.57 3.64
C VAL A 54 -0.96 12.83 3.89
N GLN A 55 -1.04 11.59 4.34
CA GLN A 55 0.13 10.73 4.50
C GLN A 55 0.67 10.33 3.11
N ILE A 56 2.00 10.31 2.98
CA ILE A 56 2.65 10.08 1.68
C ILE A 56 2.21 8.77 0.99
N GLU A 57 1.96 7.71 1.77
CA GLU A 57 1.51 6.42 1.25
C GLU A 57 0.11 6.53 0.65
N HIS A 58 -0.76 7.35 1.27
CA HIS A 58 -2.11 7.59 0.79
C HIS A 58 -2.11 8.52 -0.45
N ALA A 59 -1.23 9.52 -0.49
CA ALA A 59 -1.03 10.36 -1.67
C ALA A 59 -0.56 9.51 -2.85
N ARG A 60 0.43 8.63 -2.65
CA ARG A 60 0.91 7.69 -3.66
C ARG A 60 -0.18 6.75 -4.16
N GLN A 61 -0.96 6.16 -3.24
CA GLN A 61 -2.09 5.29 -3.63
C GLN A 61 -3.12 6.05 -4.46
N THR A 62 -3.44 7.29 -4.06
CA THR A 62 -4.34 8.18 -4.80
C THR A 62 -3.79 8.51 -6.18
N ALA A 63 -2.49 8.78 -6.29
CA ALA A 63 -1.81 9.02 -7.57
C ALA A 63 -1.85 7.80 -8.50
N PHE A 64 -1.70 6.60 -7.94
CA PHE A 64 -1.85 5.37 -8.71
C PHE A 64 -3.23 5.28 -9.37
N TYR A 65 -4.32 5.57 -8.64
CA TYR A 65 -5.68 5.59 -9.21
C TYR A 65 -5.88 6.73 -10.21
N TRP A 66 -5.33 7.90 -9.90
CA TRP A 66 -5.40 9.07 -10.77
C TRP A 66 -4.69 8.84 -12.10
N SER A 67 -3.61 8.07 -12.13
CA SER A 67 -2.84 7.80 -13.35
C SER A 67 -3.69 7.21 -14.49
N THR A 68 -4.75 6.49 -14.16
CA THR A 68 -5.70 5.90 -15.10
C THR A 68 -7.04 6.65 -15.20
N ASN A 69 -7.18 7.75 -14.43
CA ASN A 69 -8.41 8.54 -14.33
C ASN A 69 -8.06 10.04 -14.21
N LYS A 70 -7.18 10.53 -15.11
CA LYS A 70 -6.62 11.90 -15.04
C LYS A 70 -7.66 13.01 -15.18
N ASP A 71 -8.81 12.69 -15.73
CA ASP A 71 -9.99 13.56 -15.86
C ASP A 71 -10.78 13.74 -14.55
N LEU A 72 -10.52 12.90 -13.54
CA LEU A 72 -11.21 12.94 -12.26
C LEU A 72 -10.40 13.71 -11.21
N LYS A 73 -11.08 14.59 -10.45
CA LYS A 73 -10.48 15.27 -9.31
C LYS A 73 -10.25 14.26 -8.16
N PRO A 74 -9.03 14.13 -7.63
CA PRO A 74 -8.75 13.24 -6.51
C PRO A 74 -9.16 13.85 -5.17
N PHE A 75 -9.69 13.03 -4.28
CA PHE A 75 -9.96 13.34 -2.88
C PHE A 75 -9.42 12.24 -1.97
N VAL A 76 -8.89 12.64 -0.81
CA VAL A 76 -8.56 11.75 0.30
C VAL A 76 -9.39 12.16 1.51
N ALA A 77 -10.17 11.25 2.05
CA ALA A 77 -11.01 11.50 3.21
C ALA A 77 -10.56 10.64 4.40
N TYR A 78 -10.11 11.28 5.46
CA TYR A 78 -9.87 10.63 6.74
C TYR A 78 -11.10 10.71 7.60
N VAL A 79 -11.52 9.58 8.17
CA VAL A 79 -12.76 9.47 8.96
C VAL A 79 -12.48 8.76 10.28
N ASN A 80 -13.02 9.26 11.36
CA ASN A 80 -13.13 8.57 12.65
C ASN A 80 -14.54 8.75 13.23
N GLU A 81 -14.78 8.26 14.42
CA GLU A 81 -16.10 8.34 15.10
C GLU A 81 -16.50 9.76 15.51
N LYS A 82 -15.58 10.73 15.45
CA LYS A 82 -15.82 12.15 15.83
C LYS A 82 -16.01 13.06 14.64
N GLY A 83 -15.67 12.62 13.44
CA GLY A 83 -15.79 13.45 12.25
C GLY A 83 -14.87 12.99 11.10
N PHE A 84 -14.64 13.91 10.19
CA PHE A 84 -13.84 13.65 9.00
C PHE A 84 -13.00 14.88 8.60
N LYS A 85 -11.94 14.62 7.83
CA LYS A 85 -11.16 15.63 7.10
C LYS A 85 -11.06 15.21 5.65
N ILE A 86 -11.28 16.18 4.76
CA ILE A 86 -11.18 15.96 3.31
C ILE A 86 -10.05 16.81 2.74
N PHE A 87 -9.23 16.17 1.93
CA PHE A 87 -8.12 16.78 1.20
C PHE A 87 -8.35 16.64 -0.29
N ASP A 88 -8.03 17.71 -1.02
CA ASP A 88 -8.05 17.76 -2.47
C ASP A 88 -6.93 18.69 -2.98
N PRO A 89 -6.73 18.86 -4.30
CA PRO A 89 -5.67 19.72 -4.83
C PRO A 89 -5.72 21.19 -4.39
N SER A 90 -6.84 21.67 -3.85
CA SER A 90 -6.96 23.06 -3.41
C SER A 90 -6.45 23.32 -1.99
N ASN A 91 -6.31 22.25 -1.19
CA ASN A 91 -5.91 22.34 0.21
C ASN A 91 -4.79 21.34 0.60
N CYS A 92 -4.21 20.66 -0.39
CA CYS A 92 -3.13 19.69 -0.16
C CYS A 92 -2.18 19.65 -1.37
N ASP A 93 -0.95 20.10 -1.19
CA ASP A 93 0.06 20.17 -2.25
C ASP A 93 0.40 18.79 -2.81
N MET A 94 0.36 17.73 -2.00
CA MET A 94 0.61 16.36 -2.43
C MET A 94 -0.44 15.79 -3.40
N LEU A 95 -1.59 16.48 -3.55
CA LEU A 95 -2.65 16.08 -4.48
C LEU A 95 -2.70 16.99 -5.73
N THR A 96 -1.81 17.96 -5.86
CA THR A 96 -1.67 18.76 -7.09
C THR A 96 -1.23 17.88 -8.26
N VAL A 97 -1.53 18.30 -9.49
CA VAL A 97 -1.17 17.54 -10.70
C VAL A 97 0.32 17.22 -10.74
N ALA A 98 1.19 18.20 -10.45
CA ALA A 98 2.63 18.00 -10.44
C ALA A 98 3.07 16.93 -9.41
N ALA A 99 2.59 17.04 -8.16
CA ALA A 99 2.90 16.08 -7.13
C ALA A 99 2.36 14.66 -7.45
N MET A 100 1.17 14.59 -8.06
CA MET A 100 0.59 13.32 -8.49
C MET A 100 1.41 12.67 -9.61
N GLU A 101 1.97 13.44 -10.54
CA GLU A 101 2.88 12.94 -11.56
C GLU A 101 4.17 12.41 -10.97
N ASP A 102 4.77 13.09 -9.99
CA ASP A 102 5.94 12.60 -9.26
C ASP A 102 5.66 11.28 -8.52
N HIS A 103 4.47 11.16 -7.91
CA HIS A 103 4.07 9.92 -7.26
C HIS A 103 3.84 8.77 -8.25
N VAL A 104 3.30 9.05 -9.44
CA VAL A 104 3.15 8.06 -10.51
C VAL A 104 4.54 7.60 -10.99
N GLU A 105 5.48 8.55 -11.18
CA GLU A 105 6.85 8.22 -11.56
C GLU A 105 7.54 7.34 -10.50
N TYR A 106 7.32 7.63 -9.21
CA TYR A 106 7.80 6.76 -8.13
C TYR A 106 7.30 5.30 -8.30
N TYR A 107 6.01 5.10 -8.61
CA TYR A 107 5.48 3.76 -8.85
C TYR A 107 6.08 3.09 -10.08
N ARG A 108 6.29 3.85 -11.16
CA ARG A 108 6.93 3.36 -12.38
C ARG A 108 8.33 2.84 -12.08
N GLN A 109 9.13 3.60 -11.33
CA GLN A 109 10.46 3.19 -10.91
C GLN A 109 10.44 1.94 -10.02
N GLN A 110 9.47 1.80 -9.10
CA GLN A 110 9.33 0.60 -8.29
C GLN A 110 8.92 -0.62 -9.14
N ALA A 111 8.04 -0.43 -10.12
CA ALA A 111 7.66 -1.48 -11.07
C ALA A 111 8.86 -1.92 -11.91
N GLN A 112 9.66 -0.97 -12.41
CA GLN A 112 10.87 -1.25 -13.18
C GLN A 112 11.91 -2.02 -12.36
N LYS A 113 12.15 -1.61 -11.10
CA LYS A 113 13.04 -2.36 -10.20
C LYS A 113 12.62 -3.81 -10.03
N ARG A 114 11.31 -4.06 -9.87
CA ARG A 114 10.77 -5.42 -9.76
C ARG A 114 10.94 -6.21 -11.05
N ALA A 115 10.66 -5.59 -12.20
CA ALA A 115 10.87 -6.21 -13.50
C ALA A 115 12.35 -6.61 -13.70
N ASN A 116 13.28 -5.73 -13.38
CA ASN A 116 14.71 -6.00 -13.46
C ASN A 116 15.14 -7.18 -12.56
N LEU A 117 14.56 -7.28 -11.35
CA LEU A 117 14.82 -8.42 -10.45
C LEU A 117 14.31 -9.75 -11.04
N ILE A 118 13.10 -9.74 -11.63
CA ILE A 118 12.53 -10.92 -12.29
C ILE A 118 13.40 -11.33 -13.47
N GLU A 119 13.82 -10.38 -14.28
CA GLU A 119 14.71 -10.62 -15.43
C GLU A 119 16.07 -11.16 -14.98
N ALA A 120 16.71 -10.52 -14.00
CA ALA A 120 17.99 -10.97 -13.44
C ALA A 120 17.92 -12.38 -12.85
N SER A 121 16.78 -12.79 -12.32
CA SER A 121 16.55 -14.14 -11.80
C SER A 121 16.34 -15.18 -12.91
N LYS A 122 16.11 -14.75 -14.16
CA LYS A 122 15.75 -15.63 -15.30
C LYS A 122 14.59 -16.59 -14.99
N GLY A 123 13.65 -16.13 -14.13
CA GLY A 123 12.53 -16.95 -13.66
C GLY A 123 12.89 -17.99 -12.60
N ASP A 124 14.15 -18.09 -12.16
CA ASP A 124 14.54 -18.99 -11.08
C ASP A 124 14.15 -18.39 -9.71
N LEU A 125 13.21 -19.07 -9.03
CA LEU A 125 12.70 -18.63 -7.73
C LEU A 125 13.80 -18.52 -6.67
N LYS A 126 14.76 -19.44 -6.67
CA LYS A 126 15.84 -19.45 -5.68
C LYS A 126 16.73 -18.20 -5.83
N THR A 127 17.11 -17.88 -7.06
CA THR A 127 17.87 -16.68 -7.38
C THR A 127 17.09 -15.42 -7.00
N LEU A 128 15.80 -15.34 -7.36
CA LEU A 128 14.95 -14.20 -7.01
C LEU A 128 14.85 -14.00 -5.50
N LEU A 129 14.60 -15.07 -4.74
CA LEU A 129 14.52 -15.03 -3.28
C LEU A 129 15.84 -14.63 -2.61
N GLY A 130 16.97 -15.02 -3.20
CA GLY A 130 18.30 -14.58 -2.76
C GLY A 130 18.54 -13.08 -2.98
N LEU A 131 17.97 -12.50 -4.06
CA LEU A 131 18.07 -11.07 -4.36
C LEU A 131 17.19 -10.19 -3.48
N ILE A 132 16.01 -10.66 -3.08
CA ILE A 132 15.04 -9.86 -2.31
C ILE A 132 15.12 -10.09 -0.80
N ASP A 133 15.76 -11.15 -0.34
CA ASP A 133 15.87 -11.56 1.07
C ASP A 133 14.59 -11.31 1.91
N PRO A 134 13.53 -12.12 1.74
CA PRO A 134 12.23 -11.88 2.35
C PRO A 134 12.30 -11.84 3.88
N GLN A 135 11.77 -10.79 4.50
CA GLN A 135 11.69 -10.64 5.96
C GLN A 135 10.36 -11.20 6.46
N PHE A 136 10.39 -12.35 7.14
CA PHE A 136 9.18 -13.06 7.59
C PHE A 136 8.55 -12.50 8.86
N ASP A 137 9.28 -11.73 9.63
CA ASP A 137 8.86 -11.13 10.89
C ASP A 137 8.17 -9.77 10.72
N HIS A 138 8.14 -9.23 9.50
CA HIS A 138 7.46 -7.98 9.24
C HIS A 138 5.96 -8.19 9.08
N MET A 139 5.20 -7.91 10.13
CA MET A 139 3.73 -8.12 10.23
C MET A 139 2.94 -7.54 9.05
N PHE A 140 3.37 -6.44 8.44
CA PHE A 140 2.65 -5.77 7.37
C PHE A 140 2.52 -6.65 6.11
N TYR A 141 3.56 -7.42 5.79
CA TYR A 141 3.57 -8.28 4.61
C TYR A 141 2.91 -9.63 4.83
N TRP A 142 2.78 -10.07 6.10
CA TRP A 142 2.33 -11.41 6.45
C TRP A 142 1.01 -11.43 7.22
N ASN A 143 0.29 -10.32 7.26
CA ASN A 143 -1.03 -10.21 7.90
C ASN A 143 -2.14 -10.81 7.02
N ILE A 144 -1.94 -12.04 6.55
CA ILE A 144 -2.83 -12.78 5.64
C ILE A 144 -3.32 -14.10 6.21
N GLY A 145 -3.20 -14.29 7.51
CA GLY A 145 -3.56 -15.52 8.20
C GLY A 145 -2.43 -16.55 8.25
N ASP A 146 -2.29 -17.18 9.41
CA ASP A 146 -1.13 -17.99 9.77
C ASP A 146 -0.83 -19.12 8.80
N GLN A 147 -1.84 -19.80 8.26
CA GLN A 147 -1.68 -20.91 7.32
C GLN A 147 -0.95 -20.50 6.03
N PHE A 148 -1.21 -19.29 5.53
CA PHE A 148 -0.53 -18.78 4.33
C PHE A 148 0.90 -18.36 4.63
N VAL A 149 1.12 -17.75 5.80
CA VAL A 149 2.46 -17.38 6.27
C VAL A 149 3.34 -18.62 6.45
N ILE A 150 2.82 -19.66 7.09
CA ILE A 150 3.52 -20.93 7.29
C ILE A 150 3.91 -21.52 5.94
N LYS A 151 2.95 -21.67 5.03
CA LYS A 151 3.20 -22.24 3.69
C LYS A 151 4.20 -21.41 2.87
N ALA A 152 4.15 -20.08 2.97
CA ALA A 152 5.12 -19.21 2.31
C ALA A 152 6.53 -19.40 2.87
N LYS A 153 6.68 -19.44 4.21
CA LYS A 153 7.96 -19.72 4.89
C LYS A 153 8.54 -21.05 4.46
N GLU A 154 7.75 -22.11 4.51
CA GLU A 154 8.19 -23.45 4.09
C GLU A 154 8.67 -23.45 2.63
N THR A 155 7.90 -22.85 1.72
CA THR A 155 8.24 -22.75 0.30
C THR A 155 9.56 -22.01 0.08
N ILE A 156 9.75 -20.87 0.74
CA ILE A 156 10.95 -20.05 0.62
C ILE A 156 12.15 -20.75 1.26
N ASN A 157 12.01 -21.32 2.46
CA ASN A 157 13.07 -22.05 3.13
C ASN A 157 13.52 -23.24 2.29
N LYS A 158 12.58 -23.99 1.71
CA LYS A 158 12.87 -25.09 0.78
C LYS A 158 13.63 -24.59 -0.45
N ALA A 159 13.20 -23.49 -1.09
CA ALA A 159 13.87 -22.93 -2.25
C ALA A 159 15.30 -22.47 -1.93
N LEU A 160 15.51 -21.83 -0.78
CA LEU A 160 16.81 -21.36 -0.32
C LEU A 160 17.65 -22.43 0.41
N ARG A 161 17.10 -23.63 0.62
CA ARG A 161 17.72 -24.69 1.43
C ARG A 161 18.07 -24.21 2.86
N ARG A 162 17.29 -23.30 3.40
CA ARG A 162 17.40 -22.85 4.80
C ARG A 162 16.77 -23.91 5.71
N LYS A 163 17.42 -24.20 6.84
CA LYS A 163 16.79 -25.02 7.90
C LYS A 163 15.79 -24.15 8.63
N ASP A 164 14.61 -24.71 8.93
CA ASP A 164 13.66 -24.04 9.79
C ASP A 164 14.30 -23.78 11.15
N LYS A 165 14.27 -22.53 11.60
CA LYS A 165 14.70 -22.12 12.94
C LYS A 165 13.49 -22.02 13.84
#